data_77bbdf5e9f20cc51277e0f8e98549bd4
#
_entry.id   77bbdf5e9f20cc51277e0f8e98549bd4
#
_cell.length_a   1.000
_cell.length_b   1.000
_cell.length_c   1.000
_cell.angle_alpha   90.00
_cell.angle_beta   90.00
_cell.angle_gamma   90.00
#
_symmetry.space_group_name_H-M   'P 1'
#
loop_
_entity.id
_entity.type
_entity.pdbx_description
1 polymer ?
#
loop_
_entity_poly.entity_id
_entity_poly.type
_entity_poly.pdbx_seq_one_letter_code
_entity_poly.pdbx_strand_id
1 'polypeptide(L)'
;MRYFNETEKRLAERYHHMELGTCKICEECHKKEHLSLPIGCWCVGSDFNKTSKRILFVGKNARNNPGTIEDGFRNPFQYTRESLWNKSWPYWSYTRAITQRIFGDDSIEHIAFTNIVKCNNSGGKDTT
;
A
#
# COMPACT_ATOMS: atom_id res chain seq x y z
N MET A 1 -5.25 6.50 -13.41
CA MET A 1 -4.96 5.45 -12.40
C MET A 1 -5.53 4.12 -12.89
N ARG A 2 -4.75 3.07 -12.89
CA ARG A 2 -5.19 1.74 -13.33
C ARG A 2 -5.64 0.93 -12.13
N TYR A 3 -6.88 0.45 -12.15
CA TYR A 3 -7.42 -0.48 -11.17
C TYR A 3 -7.36 -1.91 -11.71
N PHE A 4 -7.10 -2.87 -10.84
CA PHE A 4 -7.04 -4.28 -11.21
C PHE A 4 -8.37 -4.99 -10.95
N ASN A 5 -9.22 -4.43 -10.11
CA ASN A 5 -10.55 -4.95 -9.83
C ASN A 5 -11.49 -3.86 -9.29
N GLU A 6 -12.78 -4.18 -9.23
CA GLU A 6 -13.82 -3.24 -8.79
C GLU A 6 -13.67 -2.84 -7.32
N THR A 7 -13.15 -3.72 -6.47
CA THR A 7 -12.92 -3.38 -5.05
C THR A 7 -11.88 -2.28 -4.91
N GLU A 8 -10.78 -2.37 -5.65
CA GLU A 8 -9.76 -1.33 -5.65
C GLU A 8 -10.31 0.01 -6.14
N LYS A 9 -11.11 -0.01 -7.20
CA LYS A 9 -11.76 1.20 -7.73
C LYS A 9 -12.63 1.88 -6.67
N ARG A 10 -13.53 1.13 -6.05
CA ARG A 10 -14.43 1.65 -5.01
C ARG A 10 -13.68 2.19 -3.79
N LEU A 11 -12.62 1.54 -3.38
CA LEU A 11 -11.77 2.03 -2.27
C LEU A 11 -11.02 3.30 -2.65
N ALA A 12 -10.51 3.40 -3.86
CA ALA A 12 -9.84 4.60 -4.35
C ALA A 12 -10.80 5.80 -4.39
N GLU A 13 -12.01 5.59 -4.88
CA GLU A 13 -13.07 6.62 -4.86
C GLU A 13 -13.37 7.07 -3.42
N ARG A 14 -13.47 6.13 -2.48
CA ARG A 14 -13.70 6.45 -1.08
C ARG A 14 -12.54 7.22 -0.45
N TYR A 15 -11.30 6.85 -0.73
CA TYR A 15 -10.12 7.58 -0.26
C TYR A 15 -10.07 9.00 -0.83
N HIS A 16 -10.48 9.18 -2.08
CA HIS A 16 -10.60 10.50 -2.68
C HIS A 16 -11.64 11.37 -1.95
N HIS A 17 -12.82 10.82 -1.66
CA HIS A 17 -13.85 11.53 -0.87
C HIS A 17 -13.42 11.85 0.56
N MET A 18 -12.53 11.06 1.15
CA MET A 18 -11.98 11.33 2.48
C MET A 18 -10.82 12.34 2.45
N GLU A 19 -10.46 12.85 1.29
CA GLU A 19 -9.34 13.80 1.09
C GLU A 19 -8.02 13.32 1.74
N LEU A 20 -7.78 12.00 1.73
CA LEU A 20 -6.57 11.44 2.33
C LEU A 20 -5.32 12.01 1.65
N GLY A 21 -4.53 12.72 2.43
CA GLY A 21 -3.30 13.34 1.98
C GLY A 21 -3.42 14.69 1.30
N THR A 22 -4.63 15.15 1.04
CA THR A 22 -4.90 16.45 0.39
C THR A 22 -5.58 17.47 1.32
N CYS A 23 -5.98 17.05 2.52
CA CYS A 23 -6.57 17.94 3.50
C CYS A 23 -5.53 18.91 4.08
N LYS A 24 -6.00 20.05 4.61
CA LYS A 24 -5.15 21.09 5.19
C LYS A 24 -4.26 20.58 6.34
N ILE A 25 -4.76 19.66 7.15
CA ILE A 25 -3.99 19.06 8.26
C ILE A 25 -2.81 18.25 7.71
N CYS A 26 -3.03 17.44 6.67
CA CYS A 26 -1.97 16.69 6.00
C CYS A 26 -0.92 17.63 5.39
N GLU A 27 -1.34 18.71 4.76
CA GLU A 27 -0.44 19.71 4.17
C GLU A 27 0.44 20.36 5.25
N GLU A 28 -0.14 20.74 6.39
CA GLU A 28 0.62 21.32 7.51
C GLU A 28 1.59 20.31 8.14
N CYS A 29 1.18 19.06 8.32
CA CYS A 29 2.06 17.99 8.79
C CYS A 29 3.24 17.74 7.83
N HIS A 30 2.97 17.71 6.52
CA HIS A 30 4.01 17.55 5.52
C HIS A 30 5.06 18.66 5.56
N LYS A 31 4.63 19.91 5.76
CA LYS A 31 5.55 21.05 5.87
C LYS A 31 6.40 20.99 7.14
N LYS A 32 5.81 20.61 8.28
CA LYS A 32 6.51 20.57 9.58
C LYS A 32 7.49 19.39 9.70
N GLU A 33 7.08 18.22 9.24
CA GLU A 33 7.79 16.96 9.45
C GLU A 33 8.62 16.55 8.23
N HIS A 34 8.70 17.36 7.20
CA HIS A 34 9.32 17.00 5.91
C HIS A 34 8.81 15.67 5.37
N LEU A 35 7.52 15.41 5.57
CA LEU A 35 6.87 14.20 5.09
C LEU A 35 6.70 14.26 3.58
N SER A 36 6.91 13.15 2.92
CA SER A 36 6.51 13.00 1.53
C SER A 36 4.99 12.84 1.42
N LEU A 37 4.47 13.08 0.24
CA LEU A 37 3.05 12.88 -0.06
C LEU A 37 2.59 11.48 0.36
N PRO A 38 1.32 11.31 0.76
CA PRO A 38 0.79 10.01 1.12
C PRO A 38 1.02 9.02 0.00
N ILE A 39 1.71 7.96 0.31
CA ILE A 39 1.88 6.86 -0.61
C ILE A 39 0.71 5.91 -0.36
N GLY A 40 -0.19 5.84 -1.29
CA GLY A 40 -1.26 4.87 -1.28
C GLY A 40 -0.76 3.47 -1.62
N CYS A 41 0.31 2.99 -0.95
CA CYS A 41 0.75 1.61 -1.11
C CYS A 41 -0.27 0.68 -0.47
N TRP A 42 -1.20 0.21 -1.27
CA TRP A 42 -2.22 -0.75 -0.87
C TRP A 42 -2.71 -1.51 -2.11
N CYS A 43 -3.24 -2.66 -1.88
CA CYS A 43 -3.88 -3.43 -2.94
C CYS A 43 -4.95 -4.35 -2.35
N VAL A 44 -5.87 -4.78 -3.19
CA VAL A 44 -6.80 -5.87 -2.92
C VAL A 44 -6.70 -6.85 -4.08
N GLY A 45 -6.30 -8.06 -3.79
CA GLY A 45 -6.18 -9.10 -4.80
C GLY A 45 -7.53 -9.47 -5.43
N SER A 46 -7.51 -9.86 -6.69
CA SER A 46 -8.72 -10.18 -7.46
C SER A 46 -9.49 -11.38 -6.89
N ASP A 47 -8.81 -12.27 -6.17
CA ASP A 47 -9.39 -13.46 -5.55
C ASP A 47 -9.69 -13.28 -4.07
N PHE A 48 -9.33 -12.15 -3.48
CA PHE A 48 -9.52 -11.88 -2.05
C PHE A 48 -10.96 -12.11 -1.57
N ASN A 49 -11.94 -11.69 -2.34
CA ASN A 49 -13.36 -11.85 -2.01
C ASN A 49 -13.96 -13.21 -2.41
N LYS A 50 -13.22 -14.01 -3.18
CA LYS A 50 -13.69 -15.31 -3.69
C LYS A 50 -13.30 -16.48 -2.80
N THR A 51 -12.30 -16.28 -1.93
CA THR A 51 -11.79 -17.32 -1.03
C THR A 51 -12.50 -17.27 0.31
N SER A 52 -12.60 -18.44 0.97
CA SER A 52 -13.13 -18.53 2.35
C SER A 52 -12.17 -17.96 3.40
N LYS A 53 -10.88 -17.92 3.07
CA LYS A 53 -9.83 -17.34 3.92
C LYS A 53 -9.48 -15.96 3.41
N ARG A 54 -9.55 -14.94 4.26
CA ARG A 54 -9.21 -13.56 3.92
C ARG A 54 -8.11 -13.07 4.81
N ILE A 55 -7.00 -12.65 4.22
CA ILE A 55 -5.83 -12.13 4.94
C ILE A 55 -5.56 -10.71 4.48
N LEU A 56 -5.60 -9.79 5.44
CA LEU A 56 -5.17 -8.43 5.26
C LEU A 56 -3.80 -8.26 5.95
N PHE A 57 -2.78 -7.96 5.17
CA PHE A 57 -1.50 -7.53 5.72
C PHE A 57 -1.51 -6.03 5.96
N VAL A 58 -1.12 -5.63 7.16
CA VAL A 58 -1.09 -4.23 7.56
C VAL A 58 0.34 -3.83 7.91
N GLY A 59 0.92 -2.97 7.09
CA GLY A 59 2.21 -2.35 7.37
C GLY A 59 2.07 -1.11 8.25
N LYS A 60 3.17 -0.68 8.89
CA LYS A 60 3.18 0.52 9.72
C LYS A 60 3.07 1.78 8.85
N ASN A 61 4.04 2.01 8.00
CA ASN A 61 4.07 3.12 7.04
C ASN A 61 4.82 2.74 5.78
N ALA A 62 4.55 3.45 4.70
CA ALA A 62 5.35 3.35 3.49
C ALA A 62 6.73 3.98 3.73
N ARG A 63 7.81 3.25 3.43
CA ARG A 63 9.16 3.83 3.45
C ARG A 63 9.40 4.60 2.16
N ASN A 64 9.96 5.79 2.32
CA ASN A 64 10.30 6.62 1.20
C ASN A 64 11.57 6.09 0.51
N ASN A 65 11.46 5.80 -0.78
CA ASN A 65 12.61 5.59 -1.64
C ASN A 65 12.58 6.72 -2.70
N PRO A 66 13.57 7.63 -2.71
CA PRO A 66 13.63 8.68 -3.72
C PRO A 66 13.50 8.07 -5.13
N GLY A 67 12.59 8.57 -5.94
CA GLY A 67 12.31 8.04 -7.27
C GLY A 67 11.12 7.09 -7.37
N THR A 68 10.63 6.53 -6.26
CA THR A 68 9.48 5.60 -6.26
C THR A 68 8.18 6.25 -5.75
N ILE A 69 8.26 7.44 -5.17
CA ILE A 69 7.11 8.15 -4.58
C ILE A 69 6.09 8.50 -5.66
N GLU A 70 6.56 9.01 -6.78
CA GLU A 70 5.68 9.44 -7.87
C GLU A 70 4.94 8.26 -8.48
N ASP A 71 5.62 7.14 -8.68
CA ASP A 71 5.02 5.93 -9.22
C ASP A 71 4.04 5.29 -8.22
N GLY A 72 4.41 5.22 -6.94
CA GLY A 72 3.55 4.71 -5.89
C GLY A 72 2.31 5.58 -5.66
N PHE A 73 2.40 6.89 -5.89
CA PHE A 73 1.27 7.80 -5.79
C PHE A 73 0.33 7.72 -7.00
N ARG A 74 0.91 7.66 -8.21
CA ARG A 74 0.13 7.60 -9.45
C ARG A 74 -0.55 6.26 -9.69
N ASN A 75 0.15 5.18 -9.33
CA ASN A 75 -0.32 3.82 -9.58
C ASN A 75 -0.03 2.90 -8.37
N PRO A 76 -0.67 3.14 -7.21
CA PRO A 76 -0.37 2.43 -5.97
C PRO A 76 -0.55 0.91 -6.09
N PHE A 77 -1.55 0.49 -6.85
CA PHE A 77 -1.87 -0.93 -7.04
C PHE A 77 -0.82 -1.64 -7.89
N GLN A 78 -0.43 -1.01 -8.98
CA GLN A 78 0.61 -1.54 -9.86
C GLN A 78 1.96 -1.56 -9.14
N TYR A 79 2.33 -0.47 -8.48
CA TYR A 79 3.58 -0.39 -7.73
C TYR A 79 3.66 -1.45 -6.63
N THR A 80 2.58 -1.69 -5.91
CA THR A 80 2.53 -2.73 -4.87
C THR A 80 2.73 -4.13 -5.46
N ARG A 81 2.07 -4.44 -6.58
CA ARG A 81 2.16 -5.75 -7.23
C ARG A 81 3.50 -6.01 -7.92
N GLU A 82 3.95 -5.06 -8.71
CA GLU A 82 5.10 -5.25 -9.58
C GLU A 82 6.43 -4.95 -8.88
N SER A 83 6.44 -4.06 -7.91
CA SER A 83 7.66 -3.64 -7.22
C SER A 83 7.73 -4.15 -5.78
N LEU A 84 6.81 -3.72 -4.91
CA LEU A 84 6.91 -4.01 -3.48
C LEU A 84 6.77 -5.49 -3.17
N TRP A 85 5.79 -6.16 -3.76
CA TRP A 85 5.55 -7.60 -3.53
C TRP A 85 6.77 -8.46 -3.82
N ASN A 86 7.57 -8.07 -4.79
CA ASN A 86 8.75 -8.80 -5.22
C ASN A 86 10.04 -8.43 -4.47
N LYS A 87 9.99 -7.48 -3.53
CA LYS A 87 11.17 -7.11 -2.74
C LYS A 87 11.61 -8.25 -1.82
N SER A 88 12.92 -8.41 -1.69
CA SER A 88 13.55 -9.37 -0.77
C SER A 88 13.60 -8.89 0.70
N TRP A 89 13.00 -7.75 0.99
CA TRP A 89 12.93 -7.22 2.35
C TRP A 89 12.18 -8.19 3.27
N PRO A 90 12.56 -8.30 4.55
CA PRO A 90 11.96 -9.27 5.47
C PRO A 90 10.44 -9.24 5.51
N TYR A 91 9.85 -8.05 5.57
CA TYR A 91 8.40 -7.89 5.55
C TYR A 91 7.75 -8.61 4.35
N TRP A 92 8.22 -8.33 3.12
CA TRP A 92 7.64 -8.91 1.92
C TRP A 92 7.94 -10.40 1.76
N SER A 93 9.13 -10.83 2.19
CA SER A 93 9.47 -12.25 2.19
C SER A 93 8.57 -13.06 3.14
N TYR A 94 8.30 -12.54 4.33
CA TYR A 94 7.39 -13.20 5.29
C TYR A 94 5.94 -13.20 4.79
N THR A 95 5.47 -12.09 4.24
CA THR A 95 4.09 -12.03 3.72
C THR A 95 3.87 -13.01 2.57
N ARG A 96 4.84 -13.16 1.65
CA ARG A 96 4.78 -14.19 0.60
C ARG A 96 4.81 -15.61 1.16
N ALA A 97 5.68 -15.88 2.12
CA ALA A 97 5.76 -17.20 2.75
C ALA A 97 4.45 -17.58 3.46
N ILE A 98 3.82 -16.66 4.16
CA ILE A 98 2.51 -16.85 4.80
C ILE A 98 1.44 -17.11 3.74
N THR A 99 1.41 -16.32 2.68
CA THR A 99 0.46 -16.46 1.57
C THR A 99 0.56 -17.84 0.95
N GLN A 100 1.79 -18.27 0.62
CA GLN A 100 2.04 -19.60 0.06
C GLN A 100 1.60 -20.72 0.99
N ARG A 101 1.85 -20.59 2.28
CA ARG A 101 1.46 -21.60 3.27
C ARG A 101 -0.06 -21.80 3.35
N ILE A 102 -0.82 -20.73 3.16
CA ILE A 102 -2.28 -20.74 3.33
C ILE A 102 -3.01 -21.07 2.03
N PHE A 103 -2.53 -20.55 0.91
CA PHE A 103 -3.21 -20.63 -0.38
C PHE A 103 -2.56 -21.62 -1.38
N GLY A 104 -1.36 -22.13 -1.07
CA GLY A 104 -0.64 -23.05 -1.95
C GLY A 104 0.28 -22.38 -2.96
N ASP A 105 0.15 -21.07 -3.17
CA ASP A 105 1.04 -20.22 -3.93
C ASP A 105 1.19 -18.85 -3.26
N ASP A 106 2.16 -18.06 -3.70
CA ASP A 106 2.45 -16.73 -3.15
C ASP A 106 1.84 -15.58 -3.97
N SER A 107 0.77 -15.83 -4.70
CA SER A 107 0.12 -14.80 -5.49
C SER A 107 -0.49 -13.70 -4.63
N ILE A 108 -0.13 -12.46 -4.93
CA ILE A 108 -0.70 -11.27 -4.29
C ILE A 108 -2.22 -11.17 -4.50
N GLU A 109 -2.74 -11.85 -5.51
CA GLU A 109 -4.17 -11.82 -5.84
C GLU A 109 -5.07 -12.52 -4.79
N HIS A 110 -4.46 -13.28 -3.87
CA HIS A 110 -5.19 -13.92 -2.77
C HIS A 110 -5.39 -13.02 -1.55
N ILE A 111 -4.64 -11.93 -1.42
CA ILE A 111 -4.54 -11.14 -0.19
C ILE A 111 -4.95 -9.68 -0.41
N ALA A 112 -5.12 -8.97 0.69
CA ALA A 112 -5.13 -7.51 0.68
C ALA A 112 -3.96 -6.96 1.50
N PHE A 113 -3.52 -5.78 1.15
CA PHE A 113 -2.43 -5.07 1.82
C PHE A 113 -2.76 -3.59 1.99
N THR A 114 -2.39 -3.05 3.14
CA THR A 114 -2.46 -1.61 3.41
C THR A 114 -1.42 -1.19 4.45
N ASN A 115 -1.25 0.12 4.62
CA ASN A 115 -0.49 0.69 5.73
C ASN A 115 -1.41 1.44 6.69
N ILE A 116 -1.14 1.38 7.99
CA ILE A 116 -1.86 2.18 9.00
C ILE A 116 -1.58 3.66 8.77
N VAL A 117 -0.31 4.02 8.68
CA VAL A 117 0.12 5.39 8.39
C VAL A 117 0.25 5.57 6.89
N LYS A 118 -0.55 6.47 6.33
CA LYS A 118 -0.59 6.71 4.89
C LYS A 118 0.51 7.64 4.39
N CYS A 119 1.15 8.37 5.29
CA CYS A 119 2.27 9.26 4.99
C CYS A 119 3.58 8.62 5.43
N ASN A 120 4.66 8.95 4.74
CA ASN A 120 5.99 8.62 5.20
C ASN A 120 6.85 9.90 5.32
N ASN A 121 7.96 9.82 6.02
CA ASN A 121 8.92 10.92 6.06
C ASN A 121 9.93 10.81 4.92
N SER A 122 10.47 11.95 4.51
CA SER A 122 11.45 12.05 3.43
C SER A 122 12.81 11.38 3.73
N GLY A 123 13.09 11.08 5.00
CA GLY A 123 14.34 10.46 5.43
C GLY A 123 14.28 8.94 5.57
N GLY A 124 13.16 8.30 5.26
CA GLY A 124 12.97 6.86 5.44
C GLY A 124 12.98 6.41 6.91
N LYS A 125 12.93 7.35 7.86
CA LYS A 125 12.83 7.08 9.29
C LYS A 125 11.41 6.72 9.67
N ASP A 126 11.26 5.87 10.67
CA ASP A 126 9.95 5.59 11.22
C ASP A 126 9.36 6.86 11.84
N THR A 127 8.18 7.26 11.39
CA THR A 127 7.39 8.25 12.09
C THR A 127 6.86 7.63 13.37
N THR A 128 7.27 8.16 14.47
CA THR A 128 6.72 7.81 15.78
C THR A 128 5.37 8.47 16.00
#